data_b52dafc5d30991d73ea79ad6860189aa
#
_entry.id   b52dafc5d30991d73ea79ad6860189aa
#
_cell.length_a   1.000
_cell.length_b   1.000
_cell.length_c   1.000
_cell.angle_alpha   90.00
_cell.angle_beta   90.00
_cell.angle_gamma   90.00
#
_symmetry.space_group_name_H-M   'P 1'
#
loop_
_entity.id
_entity.type
_entity.pdbx_description
1 polymer ?
#
loop_
_entity_poly.entity_id
_entity_poly.type
_entity_poly.pdbx_seq_one_letter_code
_entity_poly.pdbx_strand_id
1 'polypeptide(L)'
;MKKLLLLFILSASFIACTNQKQESVIVSNGFTEIKGEQVTMGSQESVDIFLKIDKAWKERDYDAIKSLVSKDAEFVNEKGEVFVGPQALADNIEKLYQESLVNGQEWGWTINYAFCTKPTNADRGEYVNARFTGSSGVFEEWYQIADGKLISWTQAKRALTAK
;
A
#
# COMPACT_ATOMS: atom_id res chain seq x y z
N MET A 1 -12.73 -43.35 -72.25
CA MET A 1 -12.25 -42.05 -71.79
C MET A 1 -12.54 -41.92 -70.28
N LYS A 2 -11.53 -42.20 -69.46
CA LYS A 2 -11.66 -42.25 -67.99
C LYS A 2 -11.37 -40.88 -67.43
N LYS A 3 -12.39 -40.23 -66.87
CA LYS A 3 -12.21 -38.95 -66.17
C LYS A 3 -11.61 -39.21 -64.82
N LEU A 4 -10.38 -38.79 -64.60
CA LEU A 4 -9.68 -38.83 -63.35
C LEU A 4 -10.18 -37.65 -62.50
N LEU A 5 -10.96 -37.96 -61.45
CA LEU A 5 -11.43 -36.98 -60.50
C LEU A 5 -10.34 -36.82 -59.42
N LEU A 6 -9.57 -35.75 -59.52
CA LEU A 6 -8.56 -35.40 -58.49
C LEU A 6 -9.31 -34.75 -57.32
N LEU A 7 -9.46 -35.53 -56.25
CA LEU A 7 -9.99 -35.05 -54.99
C LEU A 7 -8.88 -34.32 -54.27
N PHE A 8 -8.90 -33.00 -54.34
CA PHE A 8 -8.05 -32.14 -53.50
C PHE A 8 -8.62 -32.14 -52.07
N ILE A 9 -8.05 -32.98 -51.21
CA ILE A 9 -8.33 -32.90 -49.77
C ILE A 9 -7.54 -31.73 -49.23
N LEU A 10 -8.22 -30.60 -49.12
CA LEU A 10 -7.69 -29.41 -48.43
C LEU A 10 -7.74 -29.68 -46.94
N SER A 11 -6.67 -30.25 -46.39
CA SER A 11 -6.47 -30.38 -44.96
C SER A 11 -6.29 -28.99 -44.36
N ALA A 12 -7.39 -28.34 -43.94
CA ALA A 12 -7.37 -27.19 -43.11
C ALA A 12 -6.82 -27.59 -41.73
N SER A 13 -5.52 -27.44 -41.57
CA SER A 13 -4.88 -27.50 -40.28
C SER A 13 -5.36 -26.30 -39.45
N PHE A 14 -6.40 -26.49 -38.65
CA PHE A 14 -6.74 -25.56 -37.60
C PHE A 14 -5.59 -25.53 -36.63
N ILE A 15 -4.69 -24.59 -36.80
CA ILE A 15 -3.76 -24.18 -35.75
C ILE A 15 -4.64 -23.55 -34.69
N ALA A 16 -5.14 -24.37 -33.78
CA ALA A 16 -5.71 -23.89 -32.54
C ALA A 16 -4.54 -23.22 -31.78
N CYS A 17 -4.41 -21.91 -31.96
CA CYS A 17 -3.70 -21.10 -30.98
C CYS A 17 -4.45 -21.26 -29.65
N THR A 18 -4.07 -22.26 -28.88
CA THR A 18 -4.38 -22.26 -27.47
C THR A 18 -3.67 -21.03 -26.92
N ASN A 19 -4.45 -19.97 -26.70
CA ASN A 19 -4.05 -18.92 -25.79
C ASN A 19 -3.88 -19.58 -24.41
N GLN A 20 -2.75 -20.25 -24.20
CA GLN A 20 -2.29 -20.49 -22.87
C GLN A 20 -2.17 -19.09 -22.24
N LYS A 21 -3.11 -18.75 -21.38
CA LYS A 21 -2.89 -17.69 -20.41
C LYS A 21 -1.57 -18.09 -19.76
N GLN A 22 -0.51 -17.41 -20.16
CA GLN A 22 0.77 -17.51 -19.50
C GLN A 22 0.47 -16.96 -18.11
N GLU A 23 0.26 -17.88 -17.15
CA GLU A 23 0.21 -17.50 -15.75
C GLU A 23 1.51 -16.73 -15.51
N SER A 24 1.37 -15.44 -15.30
CA SER A 24 2.51 -14.61 -14.94
C SER A 24 3.10 -15.23 -13.69
N VAL A 25 4.30 -15.78 -13.81
CA VAL A 25 5.04 -16.30 -12.66
C VAL A 25 5.16 -15.12 -11.71
N ILE A 26 4.41 -15.16 -10.60
CA ILE A 26 4.50 -14.16 -9.56
C ILE A 26 5.88 -14.32 -8.96
N VAL A 27 6.78 -13.41 -9.33
CA VAL A 27 8.14 -13.43 -8.80
C VAL A 27 8.08 -12.85 -7.39
N SER A 28 8.17 -13.73 -6.40
CA SER A 28 8.39 -13.31 -5.02
C SER A 28 9.86 -12.93 -4.85
N ASN A 29 10.10 -11.80 -4.22
CA ASN A 29 11.45 -11.31 -3.90
C ASN A 29 11.59 -10.91 -2.42
N GLY A 30 10.74 -11.47 -1.55
CA GLY A 30 10.77 -11.22 -0.12
C GLY A 30 10.04 -12.28 0.69
N PHE A 31 10.14 -12.18 1.99
CA PHE A 31 9.47 -13.05 2.97
C PHE A 31 9.01 -12.22 4.17
N THR A 32 8.09 -12.78 4.95
CA THR A 32 7.64 -12.20 6.23
C THR A 32 8.18 -13.03 7.40
N GLU A 33 7.85 -12.66 8.63
CA GLU A 33 8.12 -13.45 9.84
C GLU A 33 7.41 -14.80 9.86
N ILE A 34 6.40 -15.00 9.02
CA ILE A 34 5.67 -16.26 8.91
C ILE A 34 6.43 -17.21 7.99
N LYS A 35 6.80 -18.35 8.54
CA LYS A 35 7.56 -19.37 7.79
C LYS A 35 6.86 -19.77 6.50
N GLY A 36 7.53 -19.57 5.36
CA GLY A 36 7.03 -19.94 4.04
C GLY A 36 6.15 -18.91 3.37
N GLU A 37 5.80 -17.82 4.07
CA GLU A 37 5.09 -16.71 3.47
C GLU A 37 6.04 -15.86 2.62
N GLN A 38 5.64 -15.59 1.41
CA GLN A 38 6.36 -14.79 0.45
C GLN A 38 5.70 -13.42 0.28
N VAL A 39 6.45 -12.48 -0.29
CA VAL A 39 5.98 -11.11 -0.56
C VAL A 39 6.11 -10.82 -2.05
N THR A 40 5.09 -10.20 -2.60
CA THR A 40 5.06 -9.69 -3.98
C THR A 40 4.73 -8.20 -3.97
N MET A 41 4.71 -7.57 -5.15
CA MET A 41 4.17 -6.21 -5.26
C MET A 41 2.67 -6.24 -5.00
N GLY A 42 2.19 -5.24 -4.25
CA GLY A 42 0.77 -5.03 -3.96
C GLY A 42 0.05 -4.23 -5.05
N SER A 43 -1.18 -3.83 -4.75
CA SER A 43 -2.07 -3.15 -5.70
C SER A 43 -1.86 -1.63 -5.72
N GLN A 44 -2.23 -1.01 -6.85
CA GLN A 44 -2.35 0.44 -6.95
C GLN A 44 -3.49 0.96 -6.05
N GLU A 45 -4.56 0.18 -5.86
CA GLU A 45 -5.69 0.55 -5.00
C GLU A 45 -5.25 0.85 -3.57
N SER A 46 -4.37 0.02 -3.00
CA SER A 46 -3.83 0.26 -1.66
C SER A 46 -2.97 1.53 -1.60
N VAL A 47 -2.20 1.83 -2.65
CA VAL A 47 -1.47 3.10 -2.75
C VAL A 47 -2.44 4.28 -2.82
N ASP A 48 -3.53 4.17 -3.56
CA ASP A 48 -4.54 5.23 -3.69
C ASP A 48 -5.28 5.49 -2.37
N ILE A 49 -5.54 4.44 -1.58
CA ILE A 49 -6.11 4.56 -0.22
C ILE A 49 -5.12 5.28 0.70
N PHE A 50 -3.85 4.87 0.67
CA PHE A 50 -2.78 5.56 1.41
C PHE A 50 -2.73 7.06 1.06
N LEU A 51 -2.78 7.43 -0.22
CA LEU A 51 -2.75 8.83 -0.65
C LEU A 51 -3.96 9.63 -0.16
N LYS A 52 -5.15 8.99 -0.07
CA LYS A 52 -6.34 9.62 0.52
C LYS A 52 -6.16 9.87 2.02
N ILE A 53 -5.55 8.91 2.73
CA ILE A 53 -5.24 9.04 4.16
C ILE A 53 -4.22 10.17 4.38
N ASP A 54 -3.12 10.19 3.62
CA ASP A 54 -2.09 11.24 3.70
C ASP A 54 -2.68 12.63 3.44
N LYS A 55 -3.51 12.75 2.41
CA LYS A 55 -4.21 14.00 2.11
C LYS A 55 -5.09 14.44 3.26
N ALA A 56 -5.96 13.55 3.77
CA ALA A 56 -6.87 13.85 4.88
C ALA A 56 -6.10 14.21 6.15
N TRP A 57 -4.97 13.54 6.41
CA TRP A 57 -4.07 13.86 7.53
C TRP A 57 -3.47 15.27 7.40
N LYS A 58 -2.91 15.58 6.25
CA LYS A 58 -2.31 16.89 5.98
C LYS A 58 -3.33 18.03 6.07
N GLU A 59 -4.53 17.81 5.57
CA GLU A 59 -5.64 18.76 5.61
C GLU A 59 -6.39 18.79 6.95
N ARG A 60 -6.11 17.82 7.84
CA ARG A 60 -6.80 17.61 9.12
C ARG A 60 -8.30 17.39 8.93
N ASP A 61 -8.65 16.65 7.86
CA ASP A 61 -10.01 16.21 7.62
C ASP A 61 -10.27 14.95 8.46
N TYR A 62 -10.68 15.18 9.72
CA TYR A 62 -10.87 14.09 10.70
C TYR A 62 -12.04 13.18 10.34
N ASP A 63 -13.03 13.67 9.61
CA ASP A 63 -14.16 12.83 9.18
C ASP A 63 -13.72 11.90 8.04
N ALA A 64 -12.92 12.39 7.10
CA ALA A 64 -12.31 11.54 6.09
C ALA A 64 -11.37 10.50 6.73
N ILE A 65 -10.50 10.90 7.70
CA ILE A 65 -9.66 9.97 8.46
C ILE A 65 -10.51 8.87 9.08
N LYS A 66 -11.55 9.23 9.84
CA LYS A 66 -12.42 8.25 10.51
C LYS A 66 -13.13 7.31 9.54
N SER A 67 -13.44 7.77 8.34
CA SER A 67 -14.07 6.95 7.31
C SER A 67 -13.12 5.94 6.66
N LEU A 68 -11.82 6.27 6.58
CA LEU A 68 -10.78 5.46 5.93
C LEU A 68 -10.11 4.47 6.88
N VAL A 69 -10.39 4.52 8.16
CA VAL A 69 -9.75 3.72 9.21
C VAL A 69 -10.71 2.67 9.74
N SER A 70 -10.21 1.46 9.99
CA SER A 70 -10.98 0.41 10.66
C SER A 70 -11.18 0.75 12.14
N LYS A 71 -12.32 0.33 12.69
CA LYS A 71 -12.65 0.57 14.11
C LYS A 71 -11.61 0.00 15.08
N ASP A 72 -10.97 -1.11 14.73
CA ASP A 72 -10.01 -1.83 15.56
C ASP A 72 -8.57 -1.62 15.05
N ALA A 73 -8.32 -0.60 14.21
CA ALA A 73 -7.00 -0.30 13.68
C ALA A 73 -6.03 0.07 14.79
N GLU A 74 -4.82 -0.50 14.76
CA GLU A 74 -3.76 -0.24 15.72
C GLU A 74 -2.66 0.64 15.13
N PHE A 75 -2.20 1.60 15.90
CA PHE A 75 -1.19 2.57 15.48
C PHE A 75 -0.03 2.61 16.47
N VAL A 76 1.19 2.64 15.94
CA VAL A 76 2.42 2.74 16.74
C VAL A 76 3.25 3.90 16.20
N ASN A 77 3.42 4.96 17.00
CA ASN A 77 4.23 6.10 16.61
C ASN A 77 5.74 5.85 16.82
N GLU A 78 6.56 6.83 16.44
CA GLU A 78 8.02 6.78 16.55
C GLU A 78 8.56 6.68 17.98
N LYS A 79 7.71 6.89 18.97
CA LYS A 79 8.04 6.75 20.41
C LYS A 79 7.63 5.39 20.98
N GLY A 80 6.97 4.55 20.17
CA GLY A 80 6.39 3.28 20.58
C GLY A 80 5.08 3.42 21.36
N GLU A 81 4.44 4.58 21.32
CA GLU A 81 3.11 4.78 21.88
C GLU A 81 2.09 4.10 21.00
N VAL A 82 1.19 3.31 21.60
CA VAL A 82 0.14 2.55 20.93
C VAL A 82 -1.21 3.22 21.16
N PHE A 83 -1.97 3.41 20.09
CA PHE A 83 -3.35 3.89 20.16
C PHE A 83 -4.24 3.16 19.16
N VAL A 84 -5.54 3.08 19.43
CA VAL A 84 -6.45 2.19 18.70
C VAL A 84 -7.69 2.94 18.24
N GLY A 85 -8.06 2.71 16.99
CA GLY A 85 -9.30 3.18 16.39
C GLY A 85 -9.24 4.57 15.76
N PRO A 86 -10.25 4.88 14.93
CA PRO A 86 -10.25 6.08 14.10
C PRO A 86 -10.27 7.39 14.88
N GLN A 87 -10.93 7.42 16.05
CA GLN A 87 -10.95 8.64 16.88
C GLN A 87 -9.58 8.90 17.50
N ALA A 88 -8.89 7.86 17.99
CA ALA A 88 -7.57 8.01 18.57
C ALA A 88 -6.53 8.48 17.55
N LEU A 89 -6.63 8.05 16.29
CA LEU A 89 -5.79 8.58 15.21
C LEU A 89 -6.09 10.06 14.96
N ALA A 90 -7.37 10.45 14.86
CA ALA A 90 -7.76 11.84 14.67
C ALA A 90 -7.25 12.74 15.81
N ASP A 91 -7.38 12.30 17.07
CA ASP A 91 -6.89 13.03 18.24
C ASP A 91 -5.36 13.16 18.25
N ASN A 92 -4.65 12.09 17.82
CA ASN A 92 -3.20 12.14 17.67
C ASN A 92 -2.75 13.14 16.57
N ILE A 93 -3.45 13.19 15.44
CA ILE A 93 -3.17 14.17 14.37
C ILE A 93 -3.34 15.60 14.89
N GLU A 94 -4.45 15.86 15.59
CA GLU A 94 -4.68 17.20 16.18
C GLU A 94 -3.60 17.56 17.20
N LYS A 95 -3.24 16.63 18.08
CA LYS A 95 -2.15 16.82 19.05
C LYS A 95 -0.84 17.21 18.35
N LEU A 96 -0.43 16.46 17.31
CA LEU A 96 0.79 16.73 16.55
C LEU A 96 0.75 18.08 15.85
N TYR A 97 -0.41 18.47 15.32
CA TYR A 97 -0.60 19.80 14.73
C TYR A 97 -0.42 20.92 15.77
N GLN A 98 -1.06 20.80 16.94
CA GLN A 98 -0.91 21.79 18.01
C GLN A 98 0.55 21.86 18.52
N GLU A 99 1.23 20.73 18.65
CA GLU A 99 2.66 20.69 19.00
C GLU A 99 3.52 21.40 17.93
N SER A 100 3.20 21.24 16.64
CA SER A 100 3.91 21.92 15.56
C SER A 100 3.78 23.46 15.67
N LEU A 101 2.58 23.94 15.98
CA LEU A 101 2.33 25.38 16.18
C LEU A 101 3.12 25.96 17.36
N VAL A 102 3.10 25.25 18.50
CA VAL A 102 3.84 25.66 19.71
C VAL A 102 5.34 25.72 19.44
N ASN A 103 5.86 24.78 18.66
CA ASN A 103 7.29 24.69 18.33
C ASN A 103 7.70 25.58 17.14
N GLY A 104 6.78 26.34 16.53
CA GLY A 104 7.03 27.16 15.36
C GLY A 104 7.45 26.32 14.13
N GLN A 105 6.99 25.08 14.04
CA GLN A 105 7.28 24.17 12.94
C GLN A 105 6.19 24.29 11.88
N GLU A 106 6.59 24.25 10.61
CA GLU A 106 5.64 24.21 9.51
C GLU A 106 4.91 22.85 9.50
N TRP A 107 3.58 22.89 9.45
CA TRP A 107 2.75 21.71 9.28
C TRP A 107 2.72 21.29 7.83
N GLY A 108 3.19 20.11 7.57
CA GLY A 108 3.24 19.51 6.24
C GLY A 108 4.53 18.76 5.98
N TRP A 109 4.52 18.01 4.89
CA TRP A 109 5.65 17.16 4.47
C TRP A 109 5.59 16.90 2.98
N THR A 110 6.70 16.41 2.45
CA THR A 110 6.82 15.90 1.08
C THR A 110 6.92 14.39 1.12
N ILE A 111 6.10 13.70 0.33
CA ILE A 111 6.25 12.27 0.07
C ILE A 111 7.44 12.10 -0.86
N ASN A 112 8.47 11.35 -0.42
CA ASN A 112 9.66 11.07 -1.22
C ASN A 112 9.45 9.85 -2.12
N TYR A 113 8.81 8.82 -1.61
CA TYR A 113 8.34 7.64 -2.33
C TYR A 113 7.22 6.94 -1.57
N ALA A 114 6.48 6.11 -2.29
CA ALA A 114 5.60 5.10 -1.72
C ALA A 114 5.58 3.87 -2.64
N PHE A 115 5.49 2.68 -2.07
CA PHE A 115 5.29 1.44 -2.79
C PHE A 115 4.48 0.46 -1.95
N CYS A 116 3.79 -0.46 -2.61
CA CYS A 116 2.93 -1.44 -1.95
C CYS A 116 3.49 -2.85 -2.08
N THR A 117 3.44 -3.60 -1.00
CA THR A 117 3.78 -5.03 -0.97
C THR A 117 2.58 -5.84 -0.50
N LYS A 118 2.50 -7.09 -0.96
CA LYS A 118 1.44 -8.01 -0.64
C LYS A 118 2.00 -9.36 -0.19
N PRO A 119 1.72 -9.78 1.05
CA PRO A 119 1.99 -11.15 1.48
C PRO A 119 1.15 -12.16 0.68
N THR A 120 1.64 -13.39 0.55
CA THR A 120 0.88 -14.46 -0.12
C THR A 120 -0.36 -14.88 0.68
N ASN A 121 -0.40 -14.62 1.98
CA ASN A 121 -1.62 -14.74 2.77
C ASN A 121 -2.49 -13.49 2.57
N ALA A 122 -3.54 -13.63 1.78
CA ALA A 122 -4.43 -12.52 1.41
C ALA A 122 -5.18 -11.90 2.60
N ASP A 123 -5.41 -12.65 3.67
CA ASP A 123 -6.17 -12.20 4.85
C ASP A 123 -5.43 -11.10 5.63
N ARG A 124 -4.13 -10.97 5.41
CA ARG A 124 -3.31 -9.93 6.05
C ARG A 124 -3.43 -8.55 5.39
N GLY A 125 -4.10 -8.46 4.25
CA GLY A 125 -4.14 -7.22 3.46
C GLY A 125 -2.80 -6.90 2.78
N GLU A 126 -2.61 -5.65 2.43
CA GLU A 126 -1.43 -5.14 1.74
C GLU A 126 -0.72 -4.08 2.58
N TYR A 127 0.58 -3.89 2.35
CA TYR A 127 1.41 -2.96 3.12
C TYR A 127 1.98 -1.89 2.20
N VAL A 128 1.62 -0.65 2.43
CA VAL A 128 2.23 0.50 1.77
C VAL A 128 3.35 1.03 2.67
N ASN A 129 4.58 1.02 2.15
CA ASN A 129 5.69 1.75 2.75
C ASN A 129 5.79 3.13 2.12
N ALA A 130 5.97 4.15 2.92
CA ALA A 130 6.18 5.50 2.45
C ALA A 130 7.26 6.21 3.25
N ARG A 131 8.03 7.08 2.56
CA ARG A 131 8.97 8.00 3.20
C ARG A 131 8.52 9.42 3.02
N PHE A 132 8.65 10.17 4.10
CA PHE A 132 8.32 11.59 4.14
C PHE A 132 9.50 12.42 4.64
N THR A 133 9.56 13.67 4.17
CA THR A 133 10.43 14.69 4.73
C THR A 133 9.57 15.85 5.20
N GLY A 134 9.58 16.12 6.49
CA GLY A 134 8.92 17.25 7.12
C GLY A 134 9.92 18.17 7.84
N SER A 135 9.41 19.26 8.44
CA SER A 135 10.22 20.21 9.20
C SER A 135 10.94 19.60 10.39
N SER A 136 10.36 18.56 11.01
CA SER A 136 10.90 17.91 12.23
C SER A 136 11.72 16.66 11.97
N GLY A 137 11.86 16.18 10.74
CA GLY A 137 12.61 14.97 10.44
C GLY A 137 12.25 14.28 9.15
N VAL A 138 12.81 13.10 8.98
CA VAL A 138 12.45 12.14 7.93
C VAL A 138 11.74 10.98 8.61
N PHE A 139 10.62 10.57 8.04
CA PHE A 139 9.77 9.52 8.56
C PHE A 139 9.70 8.36 7.57
N GLU A 140 9.77 7.15 8.09
CA GLU A 140 9.49 5.90 7.39
C GLU A 140 8.24 5.30 8.01
N GLU A 141 7.25 5.06 7.19
CA GLU A 141 5.93 4.61 7.66
C GLU A 141 5.46 3.39 6.90
N TRP A 142 4.75 2.53 7.61
CA TRP A 142 4.06 1.38 7.06
C TRP A 142 2.58 1.46 7.34
N TYR A 143 1.78 1.36 6.32
CA TYR A 143 0.32 1.37 6.34
C TYR A 143 -0.18 -0.01 5.92
N GLN A 144 -0.82 -0.73 6.80
CA GLN A 144 -1.48 -1.99 6.45
C GLN A 144 -2.92 -1.71 6.04
N ILE A 145 -3.28 -2.10 4.83
CA ILE A 145 -4.58 -1.82 4.22
C ILE A 145 -5.27 -3.15 3.91
N ALA A 146 -6.48 -3.32 4.42
CA ALA A 146 -7.35 -4.44 4.12
C ALA A 146 -8.80 -3.95 3.95
N ASP A 147 -9.53 -4.54 3.02
CA ASP A 147 -10.94 -4.22 2.75
C ASP A 147 -11.18 -2.71 2.53
N GLY A 148 -10.24 -2.06 1.85
CA GLY A 148 -10.33 -0.63 1.54
C GLY A 148 -10.11 0.31 2.73
N LYS A 149 -9.57 -0.17 3.85
CA LYS A 149 -9.34 0.61 5.07
C LYS A 149 -7.95 0.39 5.65
N LEU A 150 -7.45 1.40 6.34
CA LEU A 150 -6.28 1.29 7.19
C LEU A 150 -6.61 0.44 8.41
N ILE A 151 -5.84 -0.63 8.64
CA ILE A 151 -5.99 -1.53 9.78
C ILE A 151 -4.79 -1.49 10.74
N SER A 152 -3.64 -0.99 10.28
CA SER A 152 -2.47 -0.78 11.12
C SER A 152 -1.56 0.28 10.50
N TRP A 153 -0.85 1.02 11.36
CA TRP A 153 0.17 1.97 10.96
C TRP A 153 1.33 1.99 11.95
N THR A 154 2.53 2.03 11.43
CA THR A 154 3.75 2.17 12.23
C THR A 154 4.65 3.25 11.65
N GLN A 155 5.35 3.97 12.52
CA GLN A 155 6.24 5.05 12.14
C GLN A 155 7.61 4.92 12.79
N ALA A 156 8.65 5.18 11.99
CA ALA A 156 9.99 5.42 12.49
C ALA A 156 10.45 6.82 12.06
N LYS A 157 11.22 7.50 12.91
CA LYS A 157 11.70 8.86 12.67
C LYS A 157 13.21 8.92 12.80
N ARG A 158 13.85 9.68 11.91
CA ARG A 158 15.24 10.12 12.07
C ARG A 158 15.36 11.63 11.96
N ALA A 159 16.30 12.21 12.68
CA ALA A 159 16.60 13.63 12.58
C ALA A 159 17.10 14.00 11.16
N LEU A 160 16.84 15.23 10.75
CA LEU A 160 17.51 15.80 9.58
C LEU A 160 19.01 15.90 9.88
N THR A 161 19.84 15.42 8.96
CA THR A 161 21.27 15.68 9.03
C THR A 161 21.53 17.16 8.77
N ALA A 162 22.21 17.84 9.68
CA ALA A 162 22.73 19.16 9.40
C ALA A 162 23.59 19.12 8.13
N LYS A 163 23.34 20.02 7.20
CA LYS A 163 24.18 20.21 6.01
C LYS A 163 25.40 21.01 6.37
#